data_52ae71bc6f06d6aba9cf14b652cb4e62
#
_entry.id   52ae71bc6f06d6aba9cf14b652cb4e62
#
_cell.length_a   1.000
_cell.length_b   1.000
_cell.length_c   1.000
_cell.angle_alpha   90.00
_cell.angle_beta   90.00
_cell.angle_gamma   90.00
#
_symmetry.space_group_name_H-M   'P 1'
#
loop_
_entity.id
_entity.type
_entity.pdbx_description
1 polymer ?
#
loop_
_entity_poly.entity_id
_entity_poly.type
_entity_poly.pdbx_seq_one_letter_code
_entity_poly.pdbx_strand_id
1 'polypeptide(L)'
;AAKAERAFVLITTNFCITVIDRTPEYELGCTNVTYIGVSRKTGNAIVLTGSTNFSMGKDGAPGHFRGYDFRSGLYLYTLNNEGGWVLDVMDRKGRTVVNERAIAQYD
;
A
#
# COMPACT_ATOMS: atom_id res chain seq x y z
N ALA A 1 -9.03 23.80 4.06
CA ALA A 1 -9.04 22.81 2.99
C ALA A 1 -9.51 21.47 3.51
N ALA A 2 -10.39 20.85 2.77
CA ALA A 2 -10.89 19.53 3.13
C ALA A 2 -9.74 18.51 3.07
N LYS A 3 -9.56 17.77 4.13
CA LYS A 3 -8.62 16.65 4.13
C LYS A 3 -9.28 15.48 3.44
N ALA A 4 -8.69 15.00 2.36
CA ALA A 4 -9.12 13.77 1.74
C ALA A 4 -8.54 12.61 2.55
N GLU A 5 -9.27 12.13 3.54
CA GLU A 5 -8.88 10.93 4.26
C GLU A 5 -9.64 9.74 3.71
N ARG A 6 -8.91 8.70 3.34
CA ARG A 6 -9.48 7.44 2.89
C ARG A 6 -8.98 6.33 3.80
N ALA A 7 -9.89 5.49 4.24
CA ALA A 7 -9.52 4.29 4.99
C ALA A 7 -10.25 3.11 4.40
N PHE A 8 -9.53 2.02 4.20
CA PHE A 8 -10.13 0.79 3.69
C PHE A 8 -9.36 -0.42 4.22
N VAL A 9 -10.00 -1.58 4.15
CA VAL A 9 -9.43 -2.83 4.62
C VAL A 9 -9.38 -3.81 3.45
N LEU A 10 -8.23 -4.44 3.29
CA LEU A 10 -8.03 -5.51 2.31
C LEU A 10 -7.81 -6.82 3.05
N ILE A 11 -8.48 -7.87 2.61
CA ILE A 11 -8.27 -9.21 3.15
C ILE A 11 -7.58 -10.03 2.07
N THR A 12 -6.43 -10.60 2.44
CA THR A 12 -5.74 -11.60 1.61
C THR A 12 -5.83 -12.96 2.31
N THR A 13 -5.26 -13.98 1.71
CA THR A 13 -5.26 -15.32 2.31
C THR A 13 -4.64 -15.31 3.71
N ASN A 14 -3.55 -14.57 3.91
CA ASN A 14 -2.79 -14.60 5.15
C ASN A 14 -2.81 -13.31 5.96
N PHE A 15 -3.41 -12.23 5.44
CA PHE A 15 -3.33 -10.93 6.08
C PHE A 15 -4.67 -10.19 6.06
N CYS A 16 -4.85 -9.37 7.10
CA CYS A 16 -5.88 -8.35 7.14
C CYS A 16 -5.14 -7.01 7.16
N ILE A 17 -5.33 -6.20 6.12
CA ILE A 17 -4.55 -4.98 5.90
C ILE A 17 -5.47 -3.78 5.96
N THR A 18 -5.17 -2.85 6.88
CA THR A 18 -5.86 -1.57 6.94
C THR A 18 -4.95 -0.50 6.36
N VAL A 19 -5.48 0.28 5.43
CA VAL A 19 -4.76 1.40 4.82
C VAL A 19 -5.50 2.68 5.18
N ILE A 20 -4.76 3.65 5.71
CA ILE A 20 -5.29 4.97 6.03
C ILE A 20 -4.48 5.98 5.22
N ASP A 21 -5.12 6.56 4.21
CA ASP A 21 -4.50 7.52 3.30
C ASP A 21 -4.97 8.93 3.69
N ARG A 22 -4.04 9.74 4.22
CA ARG A 22 -4.30 11.12 4.60
C ARG A 22 -3.63 12.12 3.65
N THR A 23 -3.21 11.64 2.47
CA THR A 23 -2.54 12.50 1.49
C THR A 23 -3.52 13.53 0.95
N PRO A 24 -3.22 14.83 1.02
CA PRO A 24 -4.04 15.85 0.38
C PRO A 24 -4.13 15.62 -1.14
N GLU A 25 -5.26 15.96 -1.74
CA GLU A 25 -5.54 15.67 -3.15
C GLU A 25 -4.50 16.21 -4.12
N TYR A 26 -3.86 17.31 -3.78
CA TYR A 26 -2.90 17.98 -4.65
C TYR A 26 -1.45 17.80 -4.23
N GLU A 27 -1.18 17.00 -3.20
CA GLU A 27 0.18 16.71 -2.76
C GLU A 27 0.59 15.31 -3.19
N LEU A 28 1.71 15.22 -3.88
CA LEU A 28 2.27 13.97 -4.37
C LEU A 28 3.56 13.67 -3.61
N GLY A 29 3.80 12.38 -3.37
CA GLY A 29 5.03 11.94 -2.74
C GLY A 29 5.13 12.15 -1.24
N CYS A 30 4.03 12.51 -0.59
CA CYS A 30 4.01 12.68 0.86
C CYS A 30 3.87 11.34 1.57
N THR A 31 4.54 11.22 2.74
CA THR A 31 4.49 10.00 3.56
C THR A 31 3.30 10.04 4.52
N ASN A 32 2.10 10.17 3.97
CA ASN A 32 0.88 10.34 4.76
C ASN A 32 -0.03 9.11 4.73
N VAL A 33 0.51 7.96 4.37
CA VAL A 33 -0.25 6.72 4.30
C VAL A 33 0.21 5.78 5.39
N THR A 34 -0.73 5.23 6.14
CA THR A 34 -0.46 4.25 7.19
C THR A 34 -0.93 2.88 6.75
N TYR A 35 -0.07 1.89 6.93
CA TYR A 35 -0.34 0.48 6.67
C TYR A 35 -0.38 -0.24 8.01
N ILE A 36 -1.45 -0.97 8.26
CA ILE A 36 -1.58 -1.83 9.43
C ILE A 36 -1.91 -3.23 8.93
N GLY A 37 -0.91 -4.11 8.97
CA GLY A 37 -1.05 -5.49 8.53
C GLY A 37 -1.11 -6.43 9.71
N VAL A 38 -2.12 -7.28 9.75
CA VAL A 38 -2.28 -8.29 10.80
C VAL A 38 -2.25 -9.67 10.16
N SER A 39 -1.38 -10.53 10.67
CA SER A 39 -1.35 -11.93 10.22
C SER A 39 -2.60 -12.65 10.67
N ARG A 40 -3.31 -13.25 9.74
CA ARG A 40 -4.53 -14.03 10.06
C ARG A 40 -4.20 -15.35 10.76
N LYS A 41 -2.94 -15.81 10.68
CA LYS A 41 -2.48 -17.03 11.35
C LYS A 41 -2.05 -16.79 12.78
N THR A 42 -1.29 -15.72 13.01
CA THR A 42 -0.65 -15.49 14.34
C THR A 42 -1.26 -14.35 15.12
N GLY A 43 -1.99 -13.44 14.45
CA GLY A 43 -2.48 -12.22 15.07
C GLY A 43 -1.43 -11.13 15.25
N ASN A 44 -0.18 -11.39 14.87
CA ASN A 44 0.87 -10.37 14.94
C ASN A 44 0.59 -9.23 13.98
N ALA A 45 0.86 -8.01 14.42
CA ALA A 45 0.59 -6.80 13.65
C ALA A 45 1.88 -6.04 13.35
N ILE A 46 1.89 -5.39 12.19
CA ILE A 46 2.96 -4.47 11.80
C ILE A 46 2.32 -3.17 11.35
N VAL A 47 2.93 -2.04 11.72
CA VAL A 47 2.47 -0.71 11.34
C VAL A 47 3.59 -0.03 10.57
N LEU A 48 3.28 0.42 9.35
CA LEU A 48 4.24 1.08 8.48
C LEU A 48 3.68 2.41 8.01
N THR A 49 4.58 3.33 7.68
CA THR A 49 4.24 4.61 7.04
C THR A 49 4.80 4.59 5.63
N GLY A 50 4.03 5.07 4.69
CA GLY A 50 4.44 5.07 3.30
C GLY A 50 3.82 6.20 2.49
N SER A 51 3.88 6.05 1.18
CA SER A 51 3.44 7.09 0.26
C SER A 51 2.67 6.48 -0.90
N THR A 52 1.95 7.36 -1.59
CA THR A 52 1.26 6.98 -2.83
C THR A 52 2.26 6.71 -3.94
N ASN A 53 1.90 5.80 -4.83
CA ASN A 53 2.69 5.41 -5.99
C ASN A 53 1.90 5.75 -7.25
N PHE A 54 2.52 6.51 -8.17
CA PHE A 54 1.93 6.91 -9.44
C PHE A 54 2.79 6.42 -10.59
N SER A 55 2.15 6.07 -11.71
CA SER A 55 2.89 5.82 -12.94
C SER A 55 3.49 7.14 -13.46
N MET A 56 4.61 7.04 -14.17
CA MET A 56 5.22 8.22 -14.81
C MET A 56 4.65 8.40 -16.19
N GLY A 57 4.25 9.64 -16.51
CA GLY A 57 3.85 10.01 -17.85
C GLY A 57 5.07 10.18 -18.76
N LYS A 58 4.83 10.33 -20.07
CA LYS A 58 5.90 10.46 -21.07
C LYS A 58 6.79 11.69 -20.86
N ASP A 59 6.23 12.71 -20.25
CA ASP A 59 6.93 13.98 -19.97
C ASP A 59 7.52 14.02 -18.56
N GLY A 60 7.49 12.89 -17.84
CA GLY A 60 7.95 12.82 -16.46
C GLY A 60 6.92 13.30 -15.45
N ALA A 61 5.74 13.74 -15.88
CA ALA A 61 4.68 14.14 -14.96
C ALA A 61 4.02 12.92 -14.32
N PRO A 62 3.45 13.06 -13.10
CA PRO A 62 2.71 11.97 -12.48
C PRO A 62 1.52 11.55 -13.34
N GLY A 63 1.37 10.25 -13.59
CA GLY A 63 0.28 9.68 -14.34
C GLY A 63 -0.81 9.13 -13.45
N HIS A 64 -1.14 7.84 -13.63
CA HIS A 64 -2.19 7.19 -12.88
C HIS A 64 -1.73 6.82 -11.48
N PHE A 65 -2.65 6.91 -10.53
CA PHE A 65 -2.47 6.30 -9.21
C PHE A 65 -2.35 4.77 -9.38
N ARG A 66 -1.28 4.20 -8.85
CA ARG A 66 -1.02 2.75 -8.94
C ARG A 66 -1.21 2.03 -7.62
N GLY A 67 -1.03 2.72 -6.52
CA GLY A 67 -1.13 2.11 -5.20
C GLY A 67 -0.25 2.82 -4.19
N TYR A 68 0.33 2.04 -3.28
CA TYR A 68 1.10 2.56 -2.16
C TYR A 68 2.37 1.77 -1.97
N ASP A 69 3.43 2.47 -1.50
CA ASP A 69 4.70 1.86 -1.12
C ASP A 69 4.97 2.14 0.36
N PHE A 70 5.43 1.09 1.07
CA PHE A 70 5.80 1.17 2.47
C PHE A 70 7.14 0.47 2.66
N ARG A 71 7.96 0.97 3.60
CA ARG A 71 9.24 0.35 3.91
C ARG A 71 9.27 -0.10 5.36
N SER A 72 9.79 -1.31 5.56
CA SER A 72 10.03 -1.87 6.88
C SER A 72 11.46 -2.41 6.91
N GLY A 73 12.41 -1.56 7.33
CA GLY A 73 13.80 -1.99 7.46
C GLY A 73 14.33 -2.70 6.21
N LEU A 74 14.25 -4.02 6.21
CA LEU A 74 14.80 -4.87 5.15
C LEU A 74 13.84 -5.17 4.01
N TYR A 75 12.58 -4.71 4.10
CA TYR A 75 11.53 -5.11 3.15
C TYR A 75 10.84 -3.90 2.55
N LEU A 76 10.45 -4.04 1.29
CA LEU A 76 9.58 -3.09 0.60
C LEU A 76 8.20 -3.74 0.44
N TYR A 77 7.19 -3.08 1.00
CA TYR A 77 5.80 -3.48 0.87
C TYR A 77 5.13 -2.61 -0.19
N THR A 78 4.51 -3.24 -1.17
CA THR A 78 3.80 -2.54 -2.23
C THR A 78 2.38 -3.05 -2.30
N LEU A 79 1.42 -2.12 -2.28
CA LEU A 79 0.03 -2.42 -2.57
C LEU A 79 -0.30 -1.82 -3.93
N ASN A 80 -0.46 -2.66 -4.93
CA ASN A 80 -0.77 -2.24 -6.29
C ASN A 80 -2.23 -2.52 -6.61
N ASN A 81 -2.88 -1.55 -7.26
CA ASN A 81 -4.26 -1.70 -7.72
C ASN A 81 -4.29 -1.62 -9.25
N GLU A 82 -3.91 -2.70 -9.89
CA GLU A 82 -3.98 -2.88 -11.33
C GLU A 82 -4.82 -4.13 -11.62
N GLY A 83 -6.13 -3.92 -11.84
CA GLY A 83 -7.05 -5.04 -11.97
C GLY A 83 -7.38 -5.74 -10.65
N GLY A 84 -7.27 -5.01 -9.54
CA GLY A 84 -7.48 -5.50 -8.18
C GLY A 84 -6.26 -5.25 -7.32
N TRP A 85 -6.46 -5.26 -6.00
CA TRP A 85 -5.36 -5.01 -5.06
C TRP A 85 -4.49 -6.25 -4.91
N VAL A 86 -3.18 -6.05 -4.96
CA VAL A 86 -2.17 -7.09 -4.74
C VAL A 86 -1.15 -6.59 -3.73
N LEU A 87 -0.90 -7.39 -2.69
CA LEU A 87 0.20 -7.15 -1.76
C LEU A 87 1.45 -7.85 -2.28
N ASP A 88 2.51 -7.09 -2.47
CA ASP A 88 3.81 -7.60 -2.89
C ASP A 88 4.86 -7.14 -1.89
N VAL A 89 5.59 -8.08 -1.29
CA VAL A 89 6.65 -7.78 -0.34
C VAL A 89 7.95 -8.33 -0.90
N MET A 90 8.93 -7.44 -1.07
CA MET A 90 10.25 -7.80 -1.59
C MET A 90 11.31 -7.57 -0.54
N ASP A 91 12.35 -8.41 -0.56
CA ASP A 91 13.53 -8.22 0.28
C ASP A 91 14.50 -7.22 -0.37
N ARG A 92 15.65 -6.96 0.29
CA ARG A 92 16.65 -6.00 -0.20
C ARG A 92 17.26 -6.40 -1.52
N LYS A 93 17.23 -7.69 -1.88
CA LYS A 93 17.78 -8.19 -3.13
C LYS A 93 16.75 -8.19 -4.27
N GLY A 94 15.55 -7.67 -4.01
CA GLY A 94 14.49 -7.64 -5.01
C GLY A 94 13.73 -8.95 -5.16
N ARG A 95 13.93 -9.90 -4.24
CA ARG A 95 13.20 -11.17 -4.27
C ARG A 95 11.85 -11.02 -3.61
N THR A 96 10.83 -11.52 -4.26
CA THR A 96 9.46 -11.52 -3.74
C THR A 96 9.34 -12.56 -2.62
N VAL A 97 8.97 -12.11 -1.43
CA VAL A 97 8.73 -13.00 -0.29
C VAL A 97 7.25 -13.19 0.00
N VAL A 98 6.40 -12.23 -0.41
CA VAL A 98 4.95 -12.34 -0.33
C VAL A 98 4.37 -11.77 -1.62
N ASN A 99 3.41 -12.47 -2.21
CA ASN A 99 2.62 -11.96 -3.33
C ASN A 99 1.21 -12.52 -3.17
N GLU A 100 0.28 -11.69 -2.73
CA GLU A 100 -1.08 -12.12 -2.45
C GLU A 100 -2.09 -11.12 -2.99
N ARG A 101 -3.06 -11.64 -3.74
CA ARG A 101 -4.18 -10.83 -4.22
C ARG A 101 -5.23 -10.69 -3.13
N ALA A 102 -5.80 -9.51 -3.02
CA ALA A 102 -6.92 -9.30 -2.10
C ALA A 102 -8.14 -10.09 -2.55
N ILE A 103 -8.76 -10.78 -1.61
CA ILE A 103 -9.98 -11.57 -1.86
C ILE A 103 -11.23 -10.82 -1.40
N ALA A 104 -11.06 -9.73 -0.64
CA ALA A 104 -12.15 -8.87 -0.21
C ALA A 104 -11.61 -7.48 0.08
N GLN A 105 -12.47 -6.48 -0.08
CA GLN A 105 -12.17 -5.09 0.25
C GLN A 105 -13.37 -4.49 0.98
N TYR A 106 -13.09 -3.77 2.06
CA TYR A 106 -14.10 -3.06 2.84
C TYR A 106 -13.70 -1.59 2.98
N ASP A 107 -14.58 -0.72 2.61
CA ASP A 107 -14.36 0.73 2.69
C ASP A 107 -14.87 1.31 4.02
#